data_cdaf212eb5d4b41a40201be3f1fe067c
#
_entry.id   cdaf212eb5d4b41a40201be3f1fe067c
#
_cell.length_a   1.000
_cell.length_b   1.000
_cell.length_c   1.000
_cell.angle_alpha   90.00
_cell.angle_beta   90.00
_cell.angle_gamma   90.00
#
_symmetry.space_group_name_H-M   'P 1'
#
loop_
_entity.id
_entity.type
_entity.pdbx_description
1 polymer ?
#
loop_
_entity_poly.entity_id
_entity_poly.type
_entity_poly.pdbx_seq_one_letter_code
_entity_poly.pdbx_strand_id
1 'polypeptide(L)'
;MTDTTMTTVHLEATGAPDVLVAAQLPLPTPGSTQVLVKTRAVGINFIETYQRAGVYSVPLPFVPGTEAAGEVVAVGSDVTHFSVGDRLATANATATYAEYFLVDQELAVQVPESISWEDAGALPLQGMTAHYLISSTFRVEPGHKVLIHAGAGGVGGIAIQLLKARGATVFTTVSSDEKAKIATAHGADHVLRYEGFAENIKDLTDGAGLDVVYDGVGKDTFEQSLTVLKTRGMAVLFGGASGQVAPFDLQKLNGLGSLYVTRPTLAHYSQDRQEISWRMGELFDAIESGDLNLTVDQTFPLAQAAEAHTYLEARKTRGKVLLLP
;
A
#
# COMPACT_ATOMS: atom_id res chain seq x y z
N MET A 1 -26.79 -6.33 -26.58
CA MET A 1 -27.47 -5.62 -25.48
C MET A 1 -26.37 -5.02 -24.65
N THR A 2 -26.28 -3.71 -24.58
CA THR A 2 -25.33 -3.05 -23.68
C THR A 2 -25.82 -3.29 -22.25
N ASP A 3 -25.02 -3.94 -21.43
CA ASP A 3 -25.33 -4.13 -20.02
C ASP A 3 -25.59 -2.75 -19.39
N THR A 4 -26.77 -2.58 -18.83
CA THR A 4 -27.17 -1.32 -18.17
C THR A 4 -26.87 -1.32 -16.67
N THR A 5 -26.45 -2.49 -16.14
CA THR A 5 -26.11 -2.71 -14.73
C THR A 5 -24.77 -3.45 -14.63
N MET A 6 -24.15 -3.37 -13.47
CA MET A 6 -22.92 -4.06 -13.11
C MET A 6 -23.02 -4.65 -11.72
N THR A 7 -22.27 -5.71 -11.45
CA THR A 7 -22.09 -6.25 -10.09
C THR A 7 -21.15 -5.35 -9.29
N THR A 8 -21.57 -5.01 -8.08
CA THR A 8 -20.76 -4.29 -7.08
C THR A 8 -20.82 -4.99 -5.74
N VAL A 9 -19.90 -4.66 -4.84
CA VAL A 9 -20.04 -4.97 -3.42
C VAL A 9 -20.18 -3.66 -2.66
N HIS A 10 -21.26 -3.53 -1.89
CA HIS A 10 -21.55 -2.32 -1.13
C HIS A 10 -21.92 -2.65 0.32
N LEU A 11 -22.00 -1.62 1.15
CA LEU A 11 -22.53 -1.68 2.50
C LEU A 11 -23.57 -0.56 2.72
N GLU A 12 -24.66 -0.89 3.40
CA GLU A 12 -25.71 0.06 3.81
C GLU A 12 -25.51 0.55 5.24
N ALA A 13 -24.73 -0.19 6.03
CA ALA A 13 -24.38 0.14 7.42
C ALA A 13 -22.94 -0.30 7.70
N THR A 14 -22.26 0.40 8.61
CA THR A 14 -20.94 -0.02 9.09
C THR A 14 -21.07 -1.25 10.00
N GLY A 15 -20.05 -2.13 9.98
CA GLY A 15 -20.10 -3.35 10.79
C GLY A 15 -18.96 -4.33 10.54
N ALA A 16 -19.20 -5.59 10.87
CA ALA A 16 -18.32 -6.73 10.62
C ALA A 16 -18.27 -7.04 9.10
N PRO A 17 -17.38 -7.94 8.62
CA PRO A 17 -17.24 -8.22 7.19
C PRO A 17 -18.53 -8.59 6.44
N ASP A 18 -19.49 -9.20 7.11
CA ASP A 18 -20.78 -9.64 6.57
C ASP A 18 -21.71 -8.51 6.10
N VAL A 19 -21.43 -7.25 6.44
CA VAL A 19 -22.16 -6.08 5.88
C VAL A 19 -21.81 -5.81 4.41
N LEU A 20 -20.75 -6.42 3.89
CA LEU A 20 -20.36 -6.34 2.48
C LEU A 20 -21.23 -7.30 1.66
N VAL A 21 -22.12 -6.75 0.88
CA VAL A 21 -23.08 -7.54 0.07
C VAL A 21 -22.98 -7.21 -1.41
N ALA A 22 -23.08 -8.23 -2.26
CA ALA A 22 -23.13 -8.05 -3.70
C ALA A 22 -24.49 -7.46 -4.13
N ALA A 23 -24.47 -6.50 -5.05
CA ALA A 23 -25.66 -5.88 -5.62
C ALA A 23 -25.46 -5.53 -7.09
N GLN A 24 -26.60 -5.33 -7.77
CA GLN A 24 -26.62 -4.79 -9.13
C GLN A 24 -26.87 -3.29 -9.09
N LEU A 25 -25.91 -2.51 -9.56
CA LEU A 25 -26.06 -1.06 -9.69
C LEU A 25 -26.02 -0.64 -11.17
N PRO A 26 -26.55 0.53 -11.51
CA PRO A 26 -26.42 1.06 -12.86
C PRO A 26 -24.95 1.21 -13.27
N LEU A 27 -24.63 0.90 -14.52
CA LEU A 27 -23.33 1.17 -15.10
C LEU A 27 -23.08 2.68 -15.10
N PRO A 28 -21.99 3.19 -14.48
CA PRO A 28 -21.75 4.61 -14.44
C PRO A 28 -21.30 5.17 -15.79
N THR A 29 -21.60 6.45 -16.03
CA THR A 29 -21.16 7.18 -17.21
C THR A 29 -19.99 8.08 -16.82
N PRO A 30 -18.85 8.07 -17.56
CA PRO A 30 -17.72 8.93 -17.24
C PRO A 30 -18.07 10.41 -17.43
N GLY A 31 -17.65 11.25 -16.47
CA GLY A 31 -17.60 12.71 -16.62
C GLY A 31 -16.56 13.14 -17.67
N SER A 32 -16.47 14.43 -17.95
CA SER A 32 -15.63 14.93 -19.06
C SER A 32 -14.16 14.56 -18.95
N THR A 33 -13.60 14.51 -17.74
CA THR A 33 -12.18 14.16 -17.48
C THR A 33 -11.98 12.72 -17.02
N GLN A 34 -13.05 11.94 -16.91
CA GLN A 34 -13.01 10.56 -16.37
C GLN A 34 -12.96 9.52 -17.46
N VAL A 35 -12.41 8.38 -17.10
CA VAL A 35 -12.48 7.14 -17.88
C VAL A 35 -13.32 6.10 -17.15
N LEU A 36 -14.08 5.30 -17.90
CA LEU A 36 -14.75 4.10 -17.39
C LEU A 36 -13.84 2.90 -17.67
N VAL A 37 -13.54 2.16 -16.62
CA VAL A 37 -12.62 1.04 -16.66
C VAL A 37 -13.38 -0.25 -16.35
N LYS A 38 -13.22 -1.26 -17.20
CA LYS A 38 -13.64 -2.64 -16.89
C LYS A 38 -12.60 -3.26 -15.98
N THR A 39 -12.98 -3.58 -14.77
CA THR A 39 -12.10 -4.09 -13.71
C THR A 39 -11.52 -5.46 -14.09
N ARG A 40 -10.24 -5.63 -13.87
CA ARG A 40 -9.52 -6.92 -14.02
C ARG A 40 -9.00 -7.44 -12.69
N ALA A 41 -8.54 -6.53 -11.80
CA ALA A 41 -8.11 -6.86 -10.45
C ALA A 41 -8.33 -5.65 -9.53
N VAL A 42 -8.80 -5.91 -8.32
CA VAL A 42 -8.99 -4.90 -7.25
C VAL A 42 -8.08 -5.23 -6.09
N GLY A 43 -7.26 -4.27 -5.68
CA GLY A 43 -6.41 -4.40 -4.51
C GLY A 43 -7.18 -4.14 -3.22
N ILE A 44 -7.15 -5.08 -2.27
CA ILE A 44 -7.72 -4.88 -0.94
C ILE A 44 -6.67 -4.29 -0.01
N ASN A 45 -7.05 -3.29 0.79
CA ASN A 45 -6.19 -2.61 1.75
C ASN A 45 -6.88 -2.45 3.11
N PHE A 46 -6.10 -2.16 4.16
CA PHE A 46 -6.66 -1.97 5.50
C PHE A 46 -7.60 -0.77 5.60
N ILE A 47 -7.46 0.23 4.71
CA ILE A 47 -8.34 1.41 4.74
C ILE A 47 -9.80 1.03 4.52
N GLU A 48 -10.09 0.09 3.62
CA GLU A 48 -11.45 -0.38 3.37
C GLU A 48 -12.03 -1.11 4.60
N THR A 49 -11.21 -1.83 5.37
CA THR A 49 -11.68 -2.44 6.63
C THR A 49 -12.03 -1.39 7.67
N TYR A 50 -11.28 -0.28 7.73
CA TYR A 50 -11.57 0.83 8.65
C TYR A 50 -12.82 1.60 8.24
N GLN A 51 -13.03 1.82 6.94
CA GLN A 51 -14.25 2.44 6.40
C GLN A 51 -15.46 1.56 6.67
N ARG A 52 -15.39 0.28 6.36
CA ARG A 52 -16.44 -0.70 6.64
C ARG A 52 -16.80 -0.76 8.13
N ALA A 53 -15.81 -0.79 9.01
CA ALA A 53 -16.03 -0.85 10.46
C ALA A 53 -16.47 0.48 11.09
N GLY A 54 -16.51 1.59 10.34
CA GLY A 54 -16.89 2.91 10.83
C GLY A 54 -15.79 3.64 11.60
N VAL A 55 -14.55 3.16 11.58
CA VAL A 55 -13.39 3.87 12.13
C VAL A 55 -13.12 5.15 11.33
N TYR A 56 -13.26 5.06 10.01
CA TYR A 56 -13.31 6.22 9.11
C TYR A 56 -14.73 6.40 8.61
N SER A 57 -15.29 7.60 8.84
CA SER A 57 -16.65 7.93 8.38
C SER A 57 -16.72 8.00 6.86
N VAL A 58 -17.71 7.32 6.28
CA VAL A 58 -18.05 7.36 4.86
C VAL A 58 -19.55 7.59 4.70
N PRO A 59 -20.01 8.26 3.63
CA PRO A 59 -21.43 8.33 3.33
C PRO A 59 -21.98 6.94 2.99
N LEU A 60 -23.19 6.64 3.44
CA LEU A 60 -23.86 5.36 3.16
C LEU A 60 -25.08 5.58 2.25
N PRO A 61 -25.42 4.67 1.34
CA PRO A 61 -24.72 3.42 1.02
C PRO A 61 -23.33 3.67 0.40
N PHE A 62 -22.38 2.77 0.60
CA PHE A 62 -20.99 2.94 0.19
C PHE A 62 -20.47 1.72 -0.56
N VAL A 63 -19.83 1.91 -1.71
CA VAL A 63 -19.04 0.90 -2.43
C VAL A 63 -17.57 1.14 -2.10
N PRO A 64 -16.89 0.20 -1.44
CA PRO A 64 -15.47 0.36 -1.06
C PRO A 64 -14.52 0.33 -2.26
N GLY A 65 -13.26 0.62 -1.95
CA GLY A 65 -12.12 0.43 -2.83
C GLY A 65 -11.67 1.69 -3.55
N THR A 66 -10.34 1.84 -3.58
CA THR A 66 -9.66 2.95 -4.27
C THR A 66 -8.60 2.45 -5.24
N GLU A 67 -8.19 1.18 -5.13
CA GLU A 67 -7.11 0.57 -5.90
C GLU A 67 -7.66 -0.49 -6.84
N ALA A 68 -7.37 -0.36 -8.12
CA ALA A 68 -7.70 -1.36 -9.13
C ALA A 68 -6.86 -1.20 -10.39
N ALA A 69 -6.87 -2.26 -11.20
CA ALA A 69 -6.41 -2.24 -12.59
C ALA A 69 -7.49 -2.81 -13.51
N GLY A 70 -7.49 -2.33 -14.75
CA GLY A 70 -8.44 -2.78 -15.76
C GLY A 70 -8.24 -2.14 -17.12
N GLU A 71 -9.19 -2.41 -18.02
CA GLU A 71 -9.20 -1.95 -19.39
C GLU A 71 -10.18 -0.78 -19.56
N VAL A 72 -9.73 0.29 -20.17
CA VAL A 72 -10.57 1.45 -20.49
C VAL A 72 -11.62 1.07 -21.53
N VAL A 73 -12.91 1.25 -21.22
CA VAL A 73 -14.03 0.92 -22.10
C VAL A 73 -14.81 2.13 -22.59
N ALA A 74 -14.68 3.28 -21.89
CA ALA A 74 -15.21 4.55 -22.36
C ALA A 74 -14.39 5.72 -21.78
N VAL A 75 -14.37 6.84 -22.49
CA VAL A 75 -13.63 8.05 -22.11
C VAL A 75 -14.56 9.27 -22.16
N GLY A 76 -14.37 10.20 -21.25
CA GLY A 76 -15.03 11.51 -21.27
C GLY A 76 -14.50 12.42 -22.38
N SER A 77 -15.23 13.51 -22.68
CA SER A 77 -14.92 14.41 -23.81
C SER A 77 -13.56 15.09 -23.73
N ASP A 78 -13.05 15.31 -22.53
CA ASP A 78 -11.82 16.06 -22.27
C ASP A 78 -10.65 15.14 -21.89
N VAL A 79 -10.83 13.81 -22.03
CA VAL A 79 -9.78 12.83 -21.80
C VAL A 79 -8.79 12.86 -22.97
N THR A 80 -7.50 13.03 -22.66
CA THR A 80 -6.40 13.08 -23.60
C THR A 80 -5.30 12.06 -23.33
N HIS A 81 -5.29 11.45 -22.16
CA HIS A 81 -4.23 10.54 -21.71
C HIS A 81 -4.54 9.07 -21.90
N PHE A 82 -5.80 8.75 -22.19
CA PHE A 82 -6.25 7.38 -22.38
C PHE A 82 -7.19 7.24 -23.58
N SER A 83 -7.18 6.06 -24.18
CA SER A 83 -8.06 5.63 -25.24
C SER A 83 -8.78 4.34 -24.84
N VAL A 84 -9.90 4.03 -25.48
CA VAL A 84 -10.58 2.74 -25.30
C VAL A 84 -9.64 1.61 -25.71
N GLY A 85 -9.53 0.61 -24.84
CA GLY A 85 -8.62 -0.53 -24.98
C GLY A 85 -7.31 -0.38 -24.19
N ASP A 86 -6.99 0.82 -23.68
CA ASP A 86 -5.79 1.01 -22.87
C ASP A 86 -5.88 0.25 -21.54
N ARG A 87 -4.73 -0.22 -21.09
CA ARG A 87 -4.54 -0.82 -19.77
C ARG A 87 -4.26 0.27 -18.74
N LEU A 88 -4.98 0.24 -17.63
CA LEU A 88 -4.92 1.28 -16.62
C LEU A 88 -4.80 0.70 -15.21
N ALA A 89 -4.04 1.37 -14.33
CA ALA A 89 -4.02 1.10 -12.90
C ALA A 89 -4.09 2.41 -12.09
N THR A 90 -4.65 2.32 -10.89
CA THR A 90 -4.82 3.47 -9.98
C THR A 90 -4.90 3.03 -8.52
N ALA A 91 -4.53 3.92 -7.59
CA ALA A 91 -4.85 3.84 -6.17
C ALA A 91 -5.78 4.97 -5.70
N ASN A 92 -6.28 5.78 -6.63
CA ASN A 92 -7.04 7.01 -6.36
C ASN A 92 -8.43 7.02 -7.00
N ALA A 93 -8.95 5.86 -7.42
CA ALA A 93 -10.34 5.74 -7.86
C ALA A 93 -11.30 5.73 -6.66
N THR A 94 -12.57 5.65 -6.97
CA THR A 94 -13.63 5.40 -5.99
C THR A 94 -14.44 4.20 -6.42
N ALA A 95 -15.00 3.46 -5.44
CA ALA A 95 -15.93 2.36 -5.71
C ALA A 95 -15.34 1.25 -6.59
N THR A 96 -14.09 0.85 -6.36
CA THR A 96 -13.44 -0.19 -7.17
C THR A 96 -13.90 -1.61 -6.87
N TYR A 97 -14.67 -1.84 -5.79
CA TYR A 97 -15.30 -3.16 -5.55
C TYR A 97 -16.49 -3.37 -6.49
N ALA A 98 -16.21 -3.34 -7.78
CA ALA A 98 -17.19 -3.36 -8.86
C ALA A 98 -16.60 -3.94 -10.15
N GLU A 99 -17.46 -4.43 -11.05
CA GLU A 99 -17.06 -4.88 -12.40
C GLU A 99 -16.56 -3.71 -13.26
N TYR A 100 -16.99 -2.47 -12.94
CA TYR A 100 -16.53 -1.25 -13.61
C TYR A 100 -16.36 -0.14 -12.59
N PHE A 101 -15.36 0.71 -12.77
CA PHE A 101 -15.14 1.88 -11.93
C PHE A 101 -14.80 3.12 -12.77
N LEU A 102 -15.00 4.29 -12.17
CA LEU A 102 -14.59 5.57 -12.75
C LEU A 102 -13.30 6.07 -12.07
N VAL A 103 -12.43 6.67 -12.87
CA VAL A 103 -11.27 7.40 -12.37
C VAL A 103 -10.99 8.61 -13.25
N ASP A 104 -10.55 9.70 -12.62
CA ASP A 104 -10.03 10.86 -13.36
C ASP A 104 -8.72 10.50 -14.05
N GLN A 105 -8.53 10.95 -15.29
CA GLN A 105 -7.34 10.65 -16.08
C GLN A 105 -6.02 11.08 -15.40
N GLU A 106 -6.05 12.12 -14.55
CA GLU A 106 -4.88 12.62 -13.83
C GLU A 106 -4.47 11.72 -12.66
N LEU A 107 -5.37 10.85 -12.20
CA LEU A 107 -5.17 9.97 -11.05
C LEU A 107 -4.88 8.51 -11.42
N ALA A 108 -4.59 8.26 -12.67
CA ALA A 108 -4.35 6.91 -13.19
C ALA A 108 -3.09 6.87 -14.06
N VAL A 109 -2.55 5.67 -14.23
CA VAL A 109 -1.36 5.41 -15.02
C VAL A 109 -1.61 4.31 -16.03
N GLN A 110 -0.98 4.40 -17.20
CA GLN A 110 -1.01 3.34 -18.20
C GLN A 110 -0.13 2.18 -17.74
N VAL A 111 -0.64 0.95 -17.91
CA VAL A 111 0.05 -0.29 -17.50
C VAL A 111 0.73 -0.91 -18.71
N PRO A 112 2.04 -1.20 -18.66
CA PRO A 112 2.75 -1.90 -19.72
C PRO A 112 2.16 -3.29 -20.00
N GLU A 113 2.25 -3.76 -21.25
CA GLU A 113 1.78 -5.09 -21.66
C GLU A 113 2.49 -6.25 -20.94
N SER A 114 3.74 -6.05 -20.53
CA SER A 114 4.57 -6.99 -19.77
C SER A 114 4.07 -7.26 -18.35
N ILE A 115 3.30 -6.33 -17.76
CA ILE A 115 2.80 -6.44 -16.38
C ILE A 115 1.49 -7.24 -16.37
N SER A 116 1.38 -8.25 -15.52
CA SER A 116 0.14 -9.00 -15.34
C SER A 116 -1.00 -8.13 -14.78
N TRP A 117 -2.26 -8.55 -14.94
CA TRP A 117 -3.38 -7.81 -14.34
C TRP A 117 -3.37 -7.89 -12.81
N GLU A 118 -2.93 -9.02 -12.27
CA GLU A 118 -2.78 -9.23 -10.84
C GLU A 118 -1.72 -8.28 -10.26
N ASP A 119 -0.56 -8.17 -10.91
CA ASP A 119 0.48 -7.23 -10.47
C ASP A 119 0.02 -5.78 -10.61
N ALA A 120 -0.64 -5.45 -11.71
CA ALA A 120 -1.19 -4.11 -11.95
C ALA A 120 -2.24 -3.70 -10.88
N GLY A 121 -3.06 -4.66 -10.41
CA GLY A 121 -4.04 -4.43 -9.34
C GLY A 121 -3.46 -4.49 -7.92
N ALA A 122 -2.29 -5.13 -7.75
CA ALA A 122 -1.63 -5.29 -6.45
C ALA A 122 -0.68 -4.14 -6.10
N LEU A 123 -0.13 -3.47 -7.12
CA LEU A 123 1.01 -2.56 -6.99
C LEU A 123 0.67 -1.14 -6.55
N PRO A 124 -0.38 -0.46 -7.04
CA PRO A 124 -0.49 1.00 -6.97
C PRO A 124 -0.39 1.55 -5.55
N LEU A 125 -1.23 1.12 -4.61
CA LEU A 125 -1.26 1.68 -3.27
C LEU A 125 -0.01 1.31 -2.45
N GLN A 126 0.33 0.03 -2.42
CA GLN A 126 1.44 -0.47 -1.62
C GLN A 126 2.78 -0.11 -2.25
N GLY A 127 2.88 -0.19 -3.58
CA GLY A 127 4.09 0.18 -4.34
C GLY A 127 4.39 1.67 -4.23
N MET A 128 3.43 2.54 -4.53
CA MET A 128 3.63 3.98 -4.38
C MET A 128 3.92 4.37 -2.92
N THR A 129 3.32 3.66 -1.94
CA THR A 129 3.65 3.88 -0.54
C THR A 129 5.11 3.53 -0.25
N ALA A 130 5.58 2.36 -0.63
CA ALA A 130 6.99 1.98 -0.46
C ALA A 130 7.92 2.96 -1.19
N HIS A 131 7.56 3.34 -2.42
CA HIS A 131 8.33 4.27 -3.23
C HIS A 131 8.46 5.66 -2.59
N TYR A 132 7.35 6.31 -2.18
CA TYR A 132 7.46 7.66 -1.59
C TYR A 132 8.21 7.64 -0.26
N LEU A 133 8.07 6.60 0.53
CA LEU A 133 8.81 6.45 1.79
C LEU A 133 10.32 6.56 1.55
N ILE A 134 10.84 5.80 0.60
CA ILE A 134 12.28 5.67 0.36
C ILE A 134 12.88 6.70 -0.62
N SER A 135 12.02 7.40 -1.38
CA SER A 135 12.46 8.36 -2.41
C SER A 135 12.20 9.82 -2.03
N SER A 136 11.09 10.08 -1.31
CA SER A 136 10.61 11.45 -1.08
C SER A 136 10.57 11.82 0.41
N THR A 137 10.15 10.91 1.31
CA THR A 137 10.10 11.18 2.75
C THR A 137 11.51 11.19 3.34
N PHE A 138 12.28 10.15 3.07
CA PHE A 138 13.71 10.08 3.34
C PHE A 138 14.38 9.44 2.13
N ARG A 139 15.20 10.21 1.41
CA ARG A 139 15.91 9.70 0.24
C ARG A 139 16.99 8.71 0.68
N VAL A 140 16.70 7.43 0.46
CA VAL A 140 17.66 6.37 0.78
C VAL A 140 18.75 6.29 -0.27
N GLU A 141 20.00 6.30 0.18
CA GLU A 141 21.21 6.20 -0.62
C GLU A 141 22.01 4.94 -0.26
N PRO A 142 22.94 4.49 -1.11
CA PRO A 142 23.80 3.33 -0.81
C PRO A 142 24.52 3.49 0.53
N GLY A 143 24.54 2.41 1.31
CA GLY A 143 25.16 2.38 2.63
C GLY A 143 24.31 2.87 3.79
N HIS A 144 23.11 3.46 3.55
CA HIS A 144 22.18 3.75 4.63
C HIS A 144 21.71 2.48 5.33
N LYS A 145 21.55 2.54 6.65
CA LYS A 145 20.98 1.49 7.50
C LYS A 145 19.50 1.82 7.79
N VAL A 146 18.62 0.95 7.39
CA VAL A 146 17.17 1.22 7.38
C VAL A 146 16.44 0.13 8.13
N LEU A 147 15.52 0.50 9.02
CA LEU A 147 14.53 -0.42 9.57
C LEU A 147 13.18 -0.20 8.87
N ILE A 148 12.57 -1.27 8.38
CA ILE A 148 11.16 -1.29 8.03
C ILE A 148 10.44 -2.35 8.84
N HIS A 149 9.42 -1.96 9.61
CA HIS A 149 8.60 -2.90 10.35
C HIS A 149 7.66 -3.70 9.43
N ALA A 150 7.27 -4.90 9.85
CA ALA A 150 6.38 -5.79 9.13
C ALA A 150 6.88 -6.18 7.72
N GLY A 151 8.14 -6.61 7.59
CA GLY A 151 8.81 -6.89 6.32
C GLY A 151 8.20 -7.96 5.43
N ALA A 152 7.33 -8.81 5.95
CA ALA A 152 6.57 -9.79 5.15
C ALA A 152 5.17 -9.27 4.75
N GLY A 153 4.82 -8.02 5.08
CA GLY A 153 3.59 -7.36 4.62
C GLY A 153 3.77 -6.72 3.25
N GLY A 154 2.66 -6.27 2.64
CA GLY A 154 2.69 -5.75 1.28
C GLY A 154 3.66 -4.56 1.10
N VAL A 155 3.54 -3.49 1.87
CA VAL A 155 4.47 -2.34 1.79
C VAL A 155 5.88 -2.75 2.21
N GLY A 156 6.01 -3.54 3.31
CA GLY A 156 7.31 -3.97 3.83
C GLY A 156 8.09 -4.82 2.83
N GLY A 157 7.44 -5.79 2.20
CA GLY A 157 8.07 -6.67 1.21
C GLY A 157 8.54 -5.93 -0.06
N ILE A 158 7.75 -4.98 -0.54
CA ILE A 158 8.13 -4.11 -1.67
C ILE A 158 9.29 -3.21 -1.26
N ALA A 159 9.18 -2.55 -0.11
CA ALA A 159 10.22 -1.63 0.36
C ALA A 159 11.57 -2.32 0.57
N ILE A 160 11.60 -3.55 1.13
CA ILE A 160 12.85 -4.32 1.30
C ILE A 160 13.55 -4.48 -0.05
N GLN A 161 12.84 -4.95 -1.09
CA GLN A 161 13.42 -5.19 -2.41
C GLN A 161 13.96 -3.90 -3.02
N LEU A 162 13.18 -2.82 -3.01
CA LEU A 162 13.61 -1.51 -3.51
C LEU A 162 14.78 -0.92 -2.72
N LEU A 163 14.83 -1.11 -1.40
CA LEU A 163 15.95 -0.69 -0.55
C LEU A 163 17.22 -1.46 -0.89
N LYS A 164 17.09 -2.76 -1.13
CA LYS A 164 18.24 -3.60 -1.55
C LYS A 164 18.76 -3.19 -2.92
N ALA A 165 17.88 -2.93 -3.88
CA ALA A 165 18.29 -2.40 -5.19
C ALA A 165 19.04 -1.07 -5.08
N ARG A 166 18.76 -0.25 -4.05
CA ARG A 166 19.49 1.00 -3.74
C ARG A 166 20.78 0.82 -2.93
N GLY A 167 21.14 -0.40 -2.57
CA GLY A 167 22.36 -0.69 -1.80
C GLY A 167 22.29 -0.34 -0.31
N ALA A 168 21.07 -0.29 0.28
CA ALA A 168 20.89 -0.12 1.70
C ALA A 168 21.14 -1.41 2.48
N THR A 169 21.49 -1.28 3.77
CA THR A 169 21.44 -2.38 4.75
C THR A 169 20.06 -2.38 5.40
N VAL A 170 19.31 -3.45 5.21
CA VAL A 170 17.91 -3.52 5.59
C VAL A 170 17.69 -4.40 6.82
N PHE A 171 17.19 -3.78 7.87
CA PHE A 171 16.64 -4.41 9.05
C PHE A 171 15.13 -4.49 8.93
N THR A 172 14.53 -5.59 9.41
CA THR A 172 13.07 -5.69 9.45
C THR A 172 12.59 -6.48 10.64
N THR A 173 11.32 -6.27 11.03
CA THR A 173 10.66 -7.06 12.07
C THR A 173 9.55 -7.91 11.50
N VAL A 174 9.38 -9.11 12.05
CA VAL A 174 8.33 -10.06 11.69
C VAL A 174 7.78 -10.78 12.91
N SER A 175 6.55 -11.32 12.80
CA SER A 175 5.86 -11.98 13.92
C SER A 175 6.00 -13.50 13.95
N SER A 176 6.53 -14.15 12.90
CA SER A 176 6.64 -15.62 12.81
C SER A 176 7.84 -16.05 11.97
N ASP A 177 8.27 -17.32 12.11
CA ASP A 177 9.35 -17.90 11.32
C ASP A 177 9.02 -17.99 9.84
N GLU A 178 7.76 -18.22 9.50
CA GLU A 178 7.28 -18.19 8.11
C GLU A 178 7.47 -16.81 7.50
N LYS A 179 7.09 -15.76 8.24
CA LYS A 179 7.27 -14.37 7.81
C LYS A 179 8.74 -13.98 7.74
N ALA A 180 9.59 -14.56 8.59
CA ALA A 180 11.04 -14.35 8.51
C ALA A 180 11.60 -14.89 7.19
N LYS A 181 11.19 -16.09 6.76
CA LYS A 181 11.60 -16.65 5.47
C LYS A 181 11.22 -15.74 4.29
N ILE A 182 10.01 -15.16 4.32
CA ILE A 182 9.55 -14.24 3.28
C ILE A 182 10.43 -12.98 3.26
N ALA A 183 10.64 -12.33 4.40
CA ALA A 183 11.45 -11.12 4.48
C ALA A 183 12.92 -11.38 4.06
N THR A 184 13.48 -12.54 4.42
CA THR A 184 14.80 -12.95 3.96
C THR A 184 14.83 -13.18 2.45
N ALA A 185 13.82 -13.83 1.88
CA ALA A 185 13.71 -14.03 0.43
C ALA A 185 13.59 -12.70 -0.35
N HIS A 186 12.98 -11.67 0.25
CA HIS A 186 12.96 -10.30 -0.30
C HIS A 186 14.31 -9.58 -0.17
N GLY A 187 15.30 -10.16 0.52
CA GLY A 187 16.66 -9.63 0.61
C GLY A 187 16.97 -8.84 1.90
N ALA A 188 16.12 -8.88 2.93
CA ALA A 188 16.45 -8.24 4.21
C ALA A 188 17.75 -8.82 4.80
N ASP A 189 18.69 -7.95 5.21
CA ASP A 189 19.97 -8.37 5.78
C ASP A 189 19.81 -8.88 7.22
N HIS A 190 18.90 -8.23 7.98
CA HIS A 190 18.64 -8.58 9.38
C HIS A 190 17.13 -8.69 9.63
N VAL A 191 16.67 -9.92 9.89
CA VAL A 191 15.26 -10.21 10.19
C VAL A 191 15.10 -10.47 11.67
N LEU A 192 14.38 -9.61 12.38
CA LEU A 192 14.23 -9.60 13.83
C LEU A 192 12.80 -9.94 14.25
N ARG A 193 12.64 -10.33 15.51
CA ARG A 193 11.31 -10.36 16.16
C ARG A 193 10.97 -9.00 16.72
N TYR A 194 9.67 -8.71 16.90
CA TYR A 194 9.23 -7.47 17.55
C TYR A 194 9.75 -7.36 18.98
N GLU A 195 9.81 -8.47 19.71
CA GLU A 195 10.39 -8.50 21.06
C GLU A 195 11.92 -8.35 20.97
N GLY A 196 12.47 -7.36 21.68
CA GLY A 196 13.90 -7.12 21.77
C GLY A 196 14.56 -6.57 20.50
N PHE A 197 13.79 -6.10 19.50
CA PHE A 197 14.39 -5.61 18.25
C PHE A 197 15.33 -4.43 18.48
N ALA A 198 15.01 -3.56 19.45
CA ALA A 198 15.79 -2.37 19.69
C ALA A 198 17.19 -2.68 20.23
N GLU A 199 17.29 -3.61 21.18
CA GLU A 199 18.56 -4.11 21.71
C GLU A 199 19.37 -4.81 20.62
N ASN A 200 18.72 -5.71 19.86
CA ASN A 200 19.38 -6.42 18.76
C ASN A 200 19.94 -5.45 17.70
N ILE A 201 19.21 -4.38 17.35
CA ILE A 201 19.71 -3.37 16.41
C ILE A 201 20.92 -2.62 16.98
N LYS A 202 20.90 -2.25 18.26
CA LYS A 202 22.05 -1.60 18.91
C LYS A 202 23.29 -2.48 18.84
N ASP A 203 23.15 -3.76 19.13
CA ASP A 203 24.25 -4.73 19.06
C ASP A 203 24.76 -4.90 17.62
N LEU A 204 23.86 -5.08 16.65
CA LEU A 204 24.21 -5.25 15.23
C LEU A 204 24.79 -3.99 14.57
N THR A 205 24.63 -2.83 15.20
CA THR A 205 25.16 -1.56 14.70
C THR A 205 26.33 -1.03 15.54
N ASP A 206 26.82 -1.78 16.53
CA ASP A 206 27.81 -1.34 17.52
C ASP A 206 27.42 -0.01 18.18
N GLY A 207 26.12 0.20 18.41
CA GLY A 207 25.57 1.42 18.97
C GLY A 207 25.48 2.62 18.01
N ALA A 208 25.90 2.49 16.76
CA ALA A 208 25.85 3.59 15.76
C ALA A 208 24.44 4.00 15.38
N GLY A 209 23.50 3.08 15.45
CA GLY A 209 22.09 3.30 15.11
C GLY A 209 21.79 3.36 13.60
N LEU A 210 20.53 3.64 13.29
CA LEU A 210 19.96 3.61 11.95
C LEU A 210 19.74 5.04 11.41
N ASP A 211 19.79 5.17 10.08
CA ASP A 211 19.50 6.42 9.37
C ASP A 211 18.02 6.75 9.41
N VAL A 212 17.17 5.75 9.18
CA VAL A 212 15.72 5.91 9.13
C VAL A 212 15.00 4.65 9.62
N VAL A 213 13.86 4.86 10.26
CA VAL A 213 12.88 3.80 10.59
C VAL A 213 11.56 4.12 9.90
N TYR A 214 11.05 3.15 9.14
CA TYR A 214 9.70 3.18 8.55
C TYR A 214 8.77 2.31 9.39
N ASP A 215 7.84 2.95 10.09
CA ASP A 215 6.94 2.31 11.05
C ASP A 215 5.48 2.32 10.55
N GLY A 216 4.99 1.16 10.11
CA GLY A 216 3.60 0.93 9.76
C GLY A 216 2.78 0.29 10.89
N VAL A 217 3.43 -0.06 12.02
CA VAL A 217 2.83 -0.77 13.16
C VAL A 217 2.23 0.20 14.17
N GLY A 218 2.99 1.21 14.58
CA GLY A 218 2.52 2.33 15.39
C GLY A 218 2.64 2.10 16.89
N LYS A 219 1.49 1.93 17.58
CA LYS A 219 1.41 1.89 19.04
C LYS A 219 2.48 1.02 19.71
N ASP A 220 2.70 -0.18 19.20
CA ASP A 220 3.56 -1.17 19.86
C ASP A 220 5.05 -1.02 19.54
N THR A 221 5.41 -0.20 18.52
CA THR A 221 6.80 -0.10 18.02
C THR A 221 7.38 1.29 18.09
N PHE A 222 6.57 2.33 17.98
CA PHE A 222 7.02 3.72 17.74
C PHE A 222 8.07 4.21 18.76
N GLU A 223 7.83 4.07 20.07
CA GLU A 223 8.77 4.58 21.08
C GLU A 223 10.11 3.85 21.02
N GLN A 224 10.10 2.52 20.82
CA GLN A 224 11.33 1.75 20.67
C GLN A 224 12.05 2.06 19.35
N SER A 225 11.31 2.33 18.28
CA SER A 225 11.85 2.75 16.99
C SER A 225 12.68 4.03 17.08
N LEU A 226 12.30 4.97 17.94
CA LEU A 226 13.09 6.19 18.18
C LEU A 226 14.44 5.90 18.83
N THR A 227 14.54 4.85 19.66
CA THR A 227 15.77 4.55 20.44
C THR A 227 16.87 3.87 19.62
N VAL A 228 16.56 3.44 18.39
CA VAL A 228 17.51 2.78 17.49
C VAL A 228 18.03 3.71 16.39
N LEU A 229 17.54 4.94 16.34
CA LEU A 229 18.00 5.95 15.39
C LEU A 229 19.34 6.55 15.81
N LYS A 230 20.20 6.83 14.84
CA LYS A 230 21.39 7.66 15.05
C LYS A 230 21.01 9.11 15.31
N THR A 231 21.95 9.92 15.81
CA THR A 231 21.77 11.38 15.92
C THR A 231 21.28 11.95 14.59
N ARG A 232 20.20 12.74 14.62
CA ARG A 232 19.51 13.32 13.47
C ARG A 232 18.90 12.28 12.50
N GLY A 233 18.65 11.04 12.98
CA GLY A 233 17.91 10.03 12.24
C GLY A 233 16.43 10.37 12.16
N MET A 234 15.71 9.71 11.24
CA MET A 234 14.30 9.98 10.97
C MET A 234 13.41 8.78 11.30
N ALA A 235 12.33 9.02 12.04
CA ALA A 235 11.22 8.10 12.21
C ALA A 235 10.07 8.51 11.30
N VAL A 236 9.66 7.61 10.42
CA VAL A 236 8.54 7.79 9.49
C VAL A 236 7.40 6.88 9.91
N LEU A 237 6.42 7.43 10.61
CA LEU A 237 5.23 6.71 11.06
C LEU A 237 4.19 6.75 9.95
N PHE A 238 4.10 5.73 9.09
CA PHE A 238 3.19 5.72 7.94
C PHE A 238 1.93 4.88 8.15
N GLY A 239 1.85 4.09 9.23
CA GLY A 239 0.71 3.24 9.55
C GLY A 239 0.40 3.16 11.04
N GLY A 240 -0.57 2.31 11.40
CA GLY A 240 -1.00 2.10 12.77
C GLY A 240 -1.65 0.72 12.95
N ALA A 241 -1.02 -0.34 12.42
CA ALA A 241 -1.60 -1.69 12.43
C ALA A 241 -1.83 -2.26 13.85
N SER A 242 -1.11 -1.79 14.86
CA SER A 242 -1.33 -2.12 16.29
C SER A 242 -2.17 -1.09 17.04
N GLY A 243 -2.59 -0.02 16.37
CA GLY A 243 -3.34 1.09 16.93
C GLY A 243 -2.58 2.43 16.83
N GLN A 244 -3.27 3.49 17.25
CA GLN A 244 -2.70 4.84 17.24
C GLN A 244 -1.63 4.99 18.32
N VAL A 245 -0.56 5.72 17.98
CA VAL A 245 0.45 6.16 18.93
C VAL A 245 -0.19 7.14 19.94
N ALA A 246 0.11 6.95 21.23
CA ALA A 246 -0.35 7.85 22.28
C ALA A 246 0.20 9.28 22.09
N PRO A 247 -0.37 10.30 22.74
CA PRO A 247 0.21 11.64 22.75
C PRO A 247 1.69 11.59 23.10
N PHE A 248 2.53 12.21 22.26
CA PHE A 248 3.98 12.11 22.35
C PHE A 248 4.61 13.47 22.72
N ASP A 249 5.49 13.44 23.71
CA ASP A 249 6.25 14.61 24.12
C ASP A 249 7.42 14.86 23.16
N LEU A 250 7.35 15.93 22.38
CA LEU A 250 8.39 16.32 21.42
C LEU A 250 9.76 16.62 22.07
N GLN A 251 9.82 16.95 23.37
CA GLN A 251 11.08 17.16 24.06
C GLN A 251 11.97 15.90 24.08
N LYS A 252 11.36 14.73 24.05
CA LYS A 252 12.08 13.45 23.96
C LYS A 252 13.01 13.38 22.73
N LEU A 253 12.63 14.02 21.61
CA LEU A 253 13.41 13.99 20.37
C LEU A 253 14.78 14.63 20.53
N ASN A 254 14.89 15.69 21.34
CA ASN A 254 16.18 16.32 21.67
C ASN A 254 17.09 15.34 22.42
N GLY A 255 16.57 14.73 23.50
CA GLY A 255 17.32 13.77 24.32
C GLY A 255 17.76 12.51 23.57
N LEU A 256 17.02 12.10 22.56
CA LEU A 256 17.31 10.95 21.71
C LEU A 256 18.24 11.26 20.52
N GLY A 257 18.73 12.48 20.39
CA GLY A 257 19.70 12.83 19.35
C GLY A 257 19.16 13.78 18.26
N SER A 258 18.26 14.71 18.63
CA SER A 258 17.66 15.67 17.68
C SER A 258 16.99 15.00 16.48
N LEU A 259 16.14 14.03 16.77
CA LEU A 259 15.50 13.19 15.76
C LEU A 259 14.45 13.97 14.96
N TYR A 260 14.20 13.49 13.73
CA TYR A 260 13.06 13.90 12.91
C TYR A 260 11.93 12.89 13.05
N VAL A 261 10.68 13.38 13.09
CA VAL A 261 9.48 12.53 13.06
C VAL A 261 8.51 13.10 12.03
N THR A 262 7.98 12.25 11.20
CA THR A 262 6.92 12.62 10.24
C THR A 262 5.82 11.56 10.19
N ARG A 263 4.59 12.00 9.83
CA ARG A 263 3.42 11.12 9.63
C ARG A 263 2.83 11.37 8.25
N PRO A 264 3.44 10.76 7.19
CA PRO A 264 3.01 10.97 5.82
C PRO A 264 1.74 10.17 5.49
N THR A 265 1.09 10.56 4.38
CA THR A 265 0.00 9.80 3.73
C THR A 265 0.24 9.81 2.23
N LEU A 266 -0.10 8.70 1.56
CA LEU A 266 0.05 8.56 0.10
C LEU A 266 -0.62 9.70 -0.66
N ALA A 267 -1.79 10.17 -0.22
CA ALA A 267 -2.52 11.24 -0.87
C ALA A 267 -1.73 12.55 -1.04
N HIS A 268 -0.72 12.80 -0.20
CA HIS A 268 0.16 13.96 -0.32
C HIS A 268 1.38 13.71 -1.23
N TYR A 269 1.56 12.47 -1.70
CA TYR A 269 2.65 12.02 -2.56
C TYR A 269 2.13 11.41 -3.88
N SER A 270 0.87 11.66 -4.22
CA SER A 270 0.22 11.25 -5.46
C SER A 270 -0.83 12.29 -5.88
N GLN A 271 -0.45 13.57 -5.85
CA GLN A 271 -1.38 14.68 -6.05
C GLN A 271 -1.65 14.98 -7.52
N ASP A 272 -0.71 14.66 -8.39
CA ASP A 272 -0.80 14.92 -9.81
C ASP A 272 -0.28 13.74 -10.65
N ARG A 273 -0.61 13.79 -11.93
CA ARG A 273 -0.21 12.77 -12.91
C ARG A 273 1.32 12.60 -13.00
N GLN A 274 2.09 13.68 -12.92
CA GLN A 274 3.54 13.63 -13.06
C GLN A 274 4.14 12.79 -11.92
N GLU A 275 3.70 13.03 -10.69
CA GLU A 275 4.19 12.32 -9.52
C GLU A 275 3.74 10.83 -9.53
N ILE A 276 2.49 10.56 -9.89
CA ILE A 276 1.96 9.19 -10.02
C ILE A 276 2.73 8.44 -11.12
N SER A 277 2.91 9.04 -12.30
CA SER A 277 3.60 8.42 -13.43
C SER A 277 5.07 8.15 -13.13
N TRP A 278 5.76 9.07 -12.45
CA TRP A 278 7.12 8.84 -11.99
C TRP A 278 7.22 7.63 -11.07
N ARG A 279 6.38 7.59 -10.02
CA ARG A 279 6.42 6.50 -9.03
C ARG A 279 6.08 5.15 -9.65
N MET A 280 4.99 5.12 -10.41
CA MET A 280 4.55 3.88 -11.04
C MET A 280 5.50 3.43 -12.16
N GLY A 281 6.10 4.37 -12.90
CA GLY A 281 7.12 4.06 -13.90
C GLY A 281 8.33 3.36 -13.28
N GLU A 282 8.94 3.91 -12.22
CA GLU A 282 10.06 3.27 -11.53
C GLU A 282 9.68 1.89 -10.93
N LEU A 283 8.41 1.72 -10.51
CA LEU A 283 7.93 0.44 -9.99
C LEU A 283 7.72 -0.60 -11.10
N PHE A 284 7.19 -0.21 -12.24
CA PHE A 284 7.09 -1.10 -13.42
C PHE A 284 8.47 -1.49 -13.94
N ASP A 285 9.38 -0.54 -14.05
CA ASP A 285 10.78 -0.80 -14.43
C ASP A 285 11.44 -1.81 -13.47
N ALA A 286 11.19 -1.68 -12.16
CA ALA A 286 11.70 -2.61 -11.15
C ALA A 286 11.11 -4.03 -11.28
N ILE A 287 9.84 -4.16 -11.68
CA ILE A 287 9.25 -5.48 -11.98
C ILE A 287 9.88 -6.06 -13.25
N GLU A 288 10.01 -5.27 -14.30
CA GLU A 288 10.57 -5.72 -15.58
C GLU A 288 12.05 -6.13 -15.48
N SER A 289 12.84 -5.43 -14.63
CA SER A 289 14.24 -5.78 -14.36
C SER A 289 14.39 -7.00 -13.43
N GLY A 290 13.33 -7.37 -12.70
CA GLY A 290 13.37 -8.43 -11.68
C GLY A 290 13.86 -7.96 -10.31
N ASP A 291 14.07 -6.66 -10.11
CA ASP A 291 14.41 -6.06 -8.82
C ASP A 291 13.22 -6.02 -7.85
N LEU A 292 12.00 -6.11 -8.38
CA LEU A 292 10.77 -6.18 -7.63
C LEU A 292 9.91 -7.36 -8.09
N ASN A 293 9.63 -8.27 -7.17
CA ASN A 293 8.70 -9.37 -7.36
C ASN A 293 7.53 -9.21 -6.38
N LEU A 294 6.32 -9.05 -6.92
CA LEU A 294 5.13 -8.95 -6.10
C LEU A 294 4.66 -10.33 -5.64
N THR A 295 4.12 -10.37 -4.44
CA THR A 295 3.49 -11.59 -3.91
C THR A 295 1.99 -11.34 -3.77
N VAL A 296 1.20 -11.93 -4.66
CA VAL A 296 -0.24 -12.07 -4.48
C VAL A 296 -0.48 -13.30 -3.64
N ASP A 297 -0.93 -13.10 -2.40
CA ASP A 297 -1.12 -14.18 -1.42
C ASP A 297 -2.42 -14.95 -1.68
N GLN A 298 -3.50 -14.23 -1.96
CA GLN A 298 -4.81 -14.83 -2.19
C GLN A 298 -5.66 -13.96 -3.13
N THR A 299 -6.43 -14.62 -3.98
CA THR A 299 -7.46 -13.99 -4.80
C THR A 299 -8.84 -14.50 -4.40
N PHE A 300 -9.84 -13.63 -4.43
CA PHE A 300 -11.24 -13.96 -4.15
C PHE A 300 -12.12 -13.43 -5.29
N PRO A 301 -13.20 -14.13 -5.66
CA PRO A 301 -14.24 -13.52 -6.48
C PRO A 301 -14.77 -12.24 -5.85
N LEU A 302 -15.16 -11.25 -6.66
CA LEU A 302 -15.69 -9.97 -6.18
C LEU A 302 -16.82 -10.15 -5.14
N ALA A 303 -17.72 -11.09 -5.37
CA ALA A 303 -18.83 -11.38 -4.45
C ALA A 303 -18.41 -11.92 -3.08
N GLN A 304 -17.15 -12.36 -2.93
CA GLN A 304 -16.59 -12.87 -1.66
C GLN A 304 -15.76 -11.81 -0.92
N ALA A 305 -16.03 -10.53 -1.12
CA ALA A 305 -15.30 -9.44 -0.46
C ALA A 305 -15.37 -9.54 1.09
N ALA A 306 -16.46 -10.05 1.66
CA ALA A 306 -16.58 -10.28 3.10
C ALA A 306 -15.55 -11.31 3.62
N GLU A 307 -15.35 -12.39 2.88
CA GLU A 307 -14.36 -13.42 3.19
C GLU A 307 -12.93 -12.88 3.05
N ALA A 308 -12.69 -12.10 2.00
CA ALA A 308 -11.41 -11.46 1.75
C ALA A 308 -11.03 -10.45 2.86
N HIS A 309 -11.98 -9.65 3.36
CA HIS A 309 -11.79 -8.78 4.51
C HIS A 309 -11.48 -9.58 5.79
N THR A 310 -12.23 -10.66 6.04
CA THR A 310 -11.98 -11.56 7.17
C THR A 310 -10.57 -12.14 7.11
N TYR A 311 -10.13 -12.56 5.91
CA TYR A 311 -8.79 -13.10 5.68
C TYR A 311 -7.69 -12.05 5.97
N LEU A 312 -7.87 -10.82 5.49
CA LEU A 312 -6.94 -9.71 5.73
C LEU A 312 -6.83 -9.38 7.23
N GLU A 313 -7.98 -9.27 7.93
CA GLU A 313 -8.04 -8.93 9.36
C GLU A 313 -7.47 -10.03 10.26
N ALA A 314 -7.45 -11.27 9.80
CA ALA A 314 -6.81 -12.38 10.53
C ALA A 314 -5.28 -12.25 10.63
N ARG A 315 -4.65 -11.26 9.98
CA ARG A 315 -3.19 -11.00 9.96
C ARG A 315 -2.34 -12.19 9.48
N LYS A 316 -2.96 -13.07 8.69
CA LYS A 316 -2.31 -14.27 8.12
C LYS A 316 -1.71 -14.01 6.73
N THR A 317 -2.02 -12.86 6.14
CA THR A 317 -1.59 -12.48 4.79
C THR A 317 -0.06 -12.47 4.66
N ARG A 318 0.41 -12.95 3.50
CA ARG A 318 1.83 -13.07 3.11
C ARG A 318 2.13 -12.26 1.84
N GLY A 319 1.36 -11.23 1.59
CA GLY A 319 1.41 -10.42 0.38
C GLY A 319 0.10 -9.68 0.17
N LYS A 320 -0.22 -9.39 -1.08
CA LYS A 320 -1.45 -8.71 -1.49
C LYS A 320 -2.64 -9.66 -1.56
N VAL A 321 -3.80 -9.16 -1.20
CA VAL A 321 -5.10 -9.82 -1.43
C VAL A 321 -5.83 -9.08 -2.54
N LEU A 322 -6.40 -9.80 -3.49
CA LEU A 322 -7.13 -9.24 -4.62
C LEU A 322 -8.58 -9.73 -4.67
N LEU A 323 -9.47 -8.88 -5.18
CA LEU A 323 -10.77 -9.31 -5.72
C LEU A 323 -10.68 -9.37 -7.23
N LEU A 324 -11.25 -10.43 -7.80
CA LEU A 324 -11.38 -10.60 -9.26
C LEU A 324 -12.88 -10.55 -9.59
N PRO A 325 -13.32 -9.66 -10.49
CA PRO A 325 -14.71 -9.57 -10.94
C PRO A 325 -15.18 -10.76 -11.73
#